data_f379a4aab67bec08630b2f1ba4193b90
#
_entry.id   f379a4aab67bec08630b2f1ba4193b90
#
_cell.length_a   1.000
_cell.length_b   1.000
_cell.length_c   1.000
_cell.angle_alpha   90.00
_cell.angle_beta   90.00
_cell.angle_gamma   90.00
#
_symmetry.space_group_name_H-M   'P 1'
#
loop_
_entity.id
_entity.type
_entity.pdbx_description
1 polymer ?
#
loop_
_entity_poly.entity_id
_entity_poly.type
_entity_poly.pdbx_seq_one_letter_code
_entity_poly.pdbx_strand_id
1 'polypeptide(L)'
;MKLGLMAGDIVAAAELRDLGFEAVQMFFHGGANGDSGDPKPADIDAVLNAGNTALAAMTLHADLVGPQGAIQADIERTIRCVKKTAALKGRFGANPKPVLVWHPSGYPDAPQVDDRAVFEGLCQALTPICAAATELDVQIAVEITRAGSVGSAETFLHLKDRIGSPALGVCLDAANFVPDRTPLERAVRALGPHTVIAHGKDSCFRDNGEVDTYGPIGSGRLDYDTYIKCLLAHTPVPYFVFEYYKTRDDLLRARDTVRAAMGAASVLSQR
;
A
#
# COMPACT_ATOMS: atom_id res chain seq x y z
N MET A 1 -11.56 11.36 -3.40
CA MET A 1 -10.91 10.14 -2.86
C MET A 1 -11.97 9.33 -2.13
N LYS A 2 -12.06 8.02 -2.38
CA LYS A 2 -13.01 7.08 -1.79
C LYS A 2 -12.36 6.30 -0.66
N LEU A 3 -13.16 5.83 0.32
CA LEU A 3 -12.65 5.05 1.42
C LEU A 3 -12.68 3.56 1.10
N GLY A 4 -11.56 2.89 1.35
CA GLY A 4 -11.40 1.45 1.26
C GLY A 4 -10.99 0.84 2.60
N LEU A 5 -11.03 -0.47 2.68
CA LEU A 5 -10.69 -1.23 3.88
C LEU A 5 -9.83 -2.44 3.52
N MET A 6 -8.82 -2.75 4.33
CA MET A 6 -8.19 -4.06 4.29
C MET A 6 -9.23 -5.12 4.62
N ALA A 7 -9.34 -6.16 3.80
CA ALA A 7 -10.23 -7.27 4.08
C ALA A 7 -9.81 -7.98 5.38
N GLY A 8 -10.76 -8.22 6.26
CA GLY A 8 -10.54 -8.84 7.57
C GLY A 8 -11.85 -9.27 8.20
N ASP A 9 -11.80 -9.84 9.39
CA ASP A 9 -12.93 -10.50 10.06
C ASP A 9 -13.75 -9.56 10.97
N ILE A 10 -13.33 -8.31 11.17
CA ILE A 10 -13.97 -7.38 12.14
C ILE A 10 -15.29 -6.81 11.61
N VAL A 11 -15.40 -6.69 10.28
CA VAL A 11 -16.63 -6.20 9.62
C VAL A 11 -17.00 -7.16 8.51
N ALA A 12 -18.25 -7.60 8.49
CA ALA A 12 -18.75 -8.44 7.41
C ALA A 12 -18.76 -7.66 6.09
N ALA A 13 -18.44 -8.33 5.00
CA ALA A 13 -18.40 -7.69 3.67
C ALA A 13 -19.74 -6.97 3.35
N ALA A 14 -20.87 -7.55 3.71
CA ALA A 14 -22.20 -6.98 3.48
C ALA A 14 -22.46 -5.62 4.18
N GLU A 15 -21.70 -5.30 5.23
CA GLU A 15 -21.85 -4.05 5.99
C GLU A 15 -21.00 -2.90 5.43
N LEU A 16 -20.02 -3.18 4.58
CA LEU A 16 -19.00 -2.21 4.15
C LEU A 16 -19.62 -0.95 3.57
N ARG A 17 -20.60 -1.12 2.67
CA ARG A 17 -21.23 0.03 2.00
C ARG A 17 -22.01 0.92 2.97
N ASP A 18 -22.74 0.32 3.91
CA ASP A 18 -23.51 1.05 4.93
C ASP A 18 -22.57 1.79 5.91
N LEU A 19 -21.40 1.23 6.16
CA LEU A 19 -20.35 1.90 6.92
C LEU A 19 -19.61 2.97 6.11
N GLY A 20 -19.88 3.07 4.80
CA GLY A 20 -19.34 4.08 3.89
C GLY A 20 -17.98 3.75 3.32
N PHE A 21 -17.64 2.46 3.24
CA PHE A 21 -16.49 1.97 2.49
C PHE A 21 -16.93 1.55 1.09
N GLU A 22 -16.18 1.98 0.09
CA GLU A 22 -16.50 1.77 -1.32
C GLU A 22 -15.57 0.78 -1.99
N ALA A 23 -14.51 0.37 -1.31
CA ALA A 23 -13.55 -0.58 -1.83
C ALA A 23 -12.94 -1.47 -0.72
N VAL A 24 -12.41 -2.60 -1.15
CA VAL A 24 -11.62 -3.50 -0.30
C VAL A 24 -10.25 -3.74 -0.92
N GLN A 25 -9.25 -3.98 -0.08
CA GLN A 25 -7.94 -4.48 -0.46
C GLN A 25 -7.77 -5.87 0.09
N MET A 26 -7.28 -6.80 -0.72
CA MET A 26 -7.18 -8.21 -0.37
C MET A 26 -5.74 -8.72 -0.56
N PHE A 27 -5.44 -9.87 0.02
CA PHE A 27 -4.09 -10.42 0.05
C PHE A 27 -3.95 -11.68 -0.79
N PHE A 28 -2.76 -11.83 -1.39
CA PHE A 28 -2.25 -13.13 -1.81
C PHE A 28 -1.49 -13.76 -0.64
N HIS A 29 -1.88 -14.97 -0.24
CA HIS A 29 -1.33 -15.66 0.92
C HIS A 29 -0.38 -16.81 0.55
N GLY A 30 -0.28 -17.16 -0.74
CA GLY A 30 0.64 -18.19 -1.20
C GLY A 30 2.11 -17.77 -1.05
N GLY A 31 2.98 -18.74 -0.78
CA GLY A 31 4.43 -18.51 -0.66
C GLY A 31 5.17 -18.52 -1.99
N ALA A 32 6.50 -18.34 -1.94
CA ALA A 32 7.38 -18.36 -3.10
C ALA A 32 7.22 -19.59 -3.99
N ASN A 33 7.00 -20.77 -3.37
CA ASN A 33 6.92 -22.07 -4.04
C ASN A 33 5.51 -22.48 -4.46
N GLY A 34 4.50 -21.63 -4.29
CA GLY A 34 3.14 -22.01 -4.69
C GLY A 34 2.09 -20.94 -4.39
N ASP A 35 0.89 -21.23 -4.89
CA ASP A 35 -0.25 -20.31 -4.81
C ASP A 35 -1.30 -20.79 -3.78
N SER A 36 -0.92 -21.71 -2.92
CA SER A 36 -1.81 -22.23 -1.86
C SER A 36 -2.21 -21.11 -0.90
N GLY A 37 -3.51 -20.93 -0.67
CA GLY A 37 -4.05 -19.87 0.15
C GLY A 37 -4.37 -18.58 -0.60
N ASP A 38 -4.00 -18.44 -1.87
CA ASP A 38 -4.43 -17.29 -2.67
C ASP A 38 -5.95 -17.33 -2.89
N PRO A 39 -6.64 -16.18 -2.77
CA PRO A 39 -8.07 -16.13 -3.06
C PRO A 39 -8.33 -16.43 -4.55
N LYS A 40 -9.35 -17.23 -4.81
CA LYS A 40 -9.82 -17.46 -6.18
C LYS A 40 -10.65 -16.28 -6.65
N PRO A 41 -10.74 -16.04 -7.97
CA PRO A 41 -11.59 -14.96 -8.49
C PRO A 41 -13.03 -15.00 -7.96
N ALA A 42 -13.61 -16.20 -7.79
CA ALA A 42 -14.97 -16.35 -7.25
C ALA A 42 -15.09 -15.92 -5.78
N ASP A 43 -14.05 -16.15 -4.96
CA ASP A 43 -14.02 -15.72 -3.55
C ASP A 43 -13.94 -14.18 -3.47
N ILE A 44 -13.11 -13.57 -4.34
CA ILE A 44 -13.02 -12.11 -4.48
C ILE A 44 -14.39 -11.55 -4.91
N ASP A 45 -15.02 -12.11 -5.94
CA ASP A 45 -16.32 -11.68 -6.42
C ASP A 45 -17.40 -11.79 -5.34
N ALA A 46 -17.37 -12.83 -4.52
CA ALA A 46 -18.31 -13.00 -3.40
C ALA A 46 -18.19 -11.85 -2.39
N VAL A 47 -16.97 -11.45 -2.02
CA VAL A 47 -16.72 -10.31 -1.10
C VAL A 47 -17.17 -9.00 -1.72
N LEU A 48 -16.81 -8.74 -2.97
CA LEU A 48 -17.15 -7.48 -3.66
C LEU A 48 -18.66 -7.33 -3.85
N ASN A 49 -19.34 -8.41 -4.24
CA ASN A 49 -20.79 -8.41 -4.45
C ASN A 49 -21.54 -8.25 -3.12
N ALA A 50 -21.12 -8.97 -2.06
CA ALA A 50 -21.74 -8.84 -0.73
C ALA A 50 -21.67 -7.42 -0.21
N GLY A 51 -20.52 -6.74 -0.38
CA GLY A 51 -20.28 -5.38 0.08
C GLY A 51 -20.74 -4.29 -0.89
N ASN A 52 -21.15 -4.64 -2.10
CA ASN A 52 -21.32 -3.68 -3.19
C ASN A 52 -20.11 -2.72 -3.30
N THR A 53 -18.92 -3.30 -3.29
CA THR A 53 -17.63 -2.59 -3.26
C THR A 53 -16.80 -2.92 -4.49
N ALA A 54 -15.76 -2.13 -4.74
CA ALA A 54 -14.73 -2.41 -5.73
C ALA A 54 -13.48 -3.01 -5.07
N LEU A 55 -12.58 -3.56 -5.87
CA LEU A 55 -11.25 -3.93 -5.43
C LEU A 55 -10.34 -2.69 -5.49
N ALA A 56 -9.78 -2.28 -4.35
CA ALA A 56 -8.81 -1.18 -4.32
C ALA A 56 -7.42 -1.65 -4.80
N ALA A 57 -6.97 -2.79 -4.29
CA ALA A 57 -5.72 -3.44 -4.68
C ALA A 57 -5.71 -4.90 -4.24
N MET A 58 -4.83 -5.68 -4.86
CA MET A 58 -4.30 -6.93 -4.28
C MET A 58 -2.97 -6.63 -3.61
N THR A 59 -2.64 -7.35 -2.54
CA THR A 59 -1.38 -7.17 -1.79
C THR A 59 -0.58 -8.47 -1.79
N LEU A 60 0.71 -8.34 -1.98
CA LEU A 60 1.67 -9.42 -1.82
C LEU A 60 2.78 -9.00 -0.85
N HIS A 61 3.01 -9.81 0.17
CA HIS A 61 4.20 -9.74 1.02
C HIS A 61 5.27 -10.68 0.44
N ALA A 62 6.40 -10.15 0.04
CA ALA A 62 7.52 -10.93 -0.48
C ALA A 62 8.85 -10.21 -0.28
N ASP A 63 9.89 -10.97 0.04
CA ASP A 63 11.26 -10.47 0.09
C ASP A 63 11.91 -10.67 -1.28
N LEU A 64 12.02 -9.61 -2.05
CA LEU A 64 12.64 -9.69 -3.38
C LEU A 64 14.16 -9.74 -3.35
N VAL A 65 14.76 -9.42 -2.21
CA VAL A 65 16.21 -9.40 -2.01
C VAL A 65 16.56 -10.06 -0.69
N GLY A 66 17.58 -10.89 -0.71
CA GLY A 66 18.17 -11.53 0.46
C GLY A 66 19.67 -11.28 0.55
N PRO A 67 20.36 -11.91 1.50
CA PRO A 67 21.82 -11.74 1.69
C PRO A 67 22.68 -12.06 0.45
N GLN A 68 22.15 -12.83 -0.49
CA GLN A 68 22.82 -13.23 -1.73
C GLN A 68 22.35 -12.45 -2.96
N GLY A 69 21.58 -11.38 -2.78
CA GLY A 69 21.00 -10.57 -3.86
C GLY A 69 19.53 -10.91 -4.14
N ALA A 70 19.09 -10.74 -5.38
CA ALA A 70 17.72 -10.95 -5.80
C ALA A 70 17.24 -12.41 -5.61
N ILE A 71 16.05 -12.60 -5.04
CA ILE A 71 15.47 -13.91 -4.74
C ILE A 71 14.58 -14.33 -5.90
N GLN A 72 15.09 -15.21 -6.76
CA GLN A 72 14.43 -15.61 -7.99
C GLN A 72 13.03 -16.22 -7.77
N ALA A 73 12.85 -17.03 -6.73
CA ALA A 73 11.55 -17.65 -6.41
C ALA A 73 10.48 -16.61 -6.06
N ASP A 74 10.83 -15.54 -5.34
CA ASP A 74 9.92 -14.45 -4.99
C ASP A 74 9.65 -13.51 -6.17
N ILE A 75 10.62 -13.32 -7.06
CA ILE A 75 10.41 -12.62 -8.34
C ILE A 75 9.36 -13.35 -9.18
N GLU A 76 9.53 -14.66 -9.37
CA GLU A 76 8.59 -15.50 -10.12
C GLU A 76 7.21 -15.52 -9.47
N ARG A 77 7.15 -15.60 -8.14
CA ARG A 77 5.91 -15.49 -7.37
C ARG A 77 5.23 -14.16 -7.63
N THR A 78 5.96 -13.06 -7.57
CA THR A 78 5.42 -11.71 -7.80
C THR A 78 4.89 -11.58 -9.22
N ILE A 79 5.59 -12.10 -10.23
CA ILE A 79 5.11 -12.11 -11.62
C ILE A 79 3.82 -12.95 -11.75
N ARG A 80 3.69 -14.09 -11.04
CA ARG A 80 2.42 -14.83 -11.02
C ARG A 80 1.30 -14.01 -10.40
N CYS A 81 1.57 -13.25 -9.33
CA CYS A 81 0.58 -12.35 -8.72
C CYS A 81 0.20 -11.18 -9.65
N VAL A 82 1.14 -10.63 -10.43
CA VAL A 82 0.84 -9.64 -11.48
C VAL A 82 -0.17 -10.21 -12.49
N LYS A 83 0.05 -11.44 -12.97
CA LYS A 83 -0.88 -12.13 -13.90
C LYS A 83 -2.27 -12.33 -13.29
N LYS A 84 -2.33 -12.76 -12.03
CA LYS A 84 -3.61 -12.92 -11.30
C LYS A 84 -4.31 -11.58 -11.13
N THR A 85 -3.58 -10.52 -10.78
CA THR A 85 -4.12 -9.17 -10.63
C THR A 85 -4.67 -8.64 -11.97
N ALA A 86 -3.98 -8.85 -13.07
CA ALA A 86 -4.45 -8.51 -14.42
C ALA A 86 -5.78 -9.19 -14.76
N ALA A 87 -5.93 -10.47 -14.40
CA ALA A 87 -7.18 -11.23 -14.62
C ALA A 87 -8.39 -10.67 -13.86
N LEU A 88 -8.17 -9.81 -12.86
CA LEU A 88 -9.21 -9.14 -12.07
C LEU A 88 -9.55 -7.72 -12.61
N LYS A 89 -9.06 -7.32 -13.79
CA LYS A 89 -9.12 -5.94 -14.31
C LYS A 89 -10.49 -5.27 -14.14
N GLY A 90 -11.59 -5.94 -14.42
CA GLY A 90 -12.94 -5.36 -14.32
C GLY A 90 -13.44 -5.04 -12.90
N ARG A 91 -12.68 -5.40 -11.85
CA ARG A 91 -13.08 -5.30 -10.44
C ARG A 91 -12.51 -4.07 -9.72
N PHE A 92 -11.57 -3.36 -10.34
CA PHE A 92 -10.80 -2.29 -9.68
C PHE A 92 -11.52 -0.93 -9.59
N GLY A 93 -12.76 -0.84 -10.02
CA GLY A 93 -13.62 0.33 -9.82
C GLY A 93 -13.03 1.63 -10.36
N ALA A 94 -12.67 2.55 -9.46
CA ALA A 94 -12.15 3.87 -9.83
C ALA A 94 -10.64 3.87 -10.18
N ASN A 95 -9.92 2.79 -9.96
CA ASN A 95 -8.53 2.69 -10.42
C ASN A 95 -8.49 2.59 -11.95
N PRO A 96 -7.63 3.36 -12.62
CA PRO A 96 -7.49 3.29 -14.08
C PRO A 96 -6.87 1.98 -14.56
N LYS A 97 -6.13 1.30 -13.67
CA LYS A 97 -5.48 0.01 -13.91
C LYS A 97 -5.60 -0.89 -12.68
N PRO A 98 -5.50 -2.23 -12.83
CA PRO A 98 -5.32 -3.13 -11.71
C PRO A 98 -4.08 -2.77 -10.89
N VAL A 99 -4.19 -2.89 -9.56
CA VAL A 99 -3.12 -2.51 -8.62
C VAL A 99 -2.67 -3.75 -7.84
N LEU A 100 -1.38 -4.03 -7.88
CA LEU A 100 -0.71 -4.96 -6.98
C LEU A 100 0.19 -4.16 -6.03
N VAL A 101 -0.16 -4.12 -4.76
CA VAL A 101 0.71 -3.60 -3.70
C VAL A 101 1.75 -4.68 -3.41
N TRP A 102 3.02 -4.32 -3.58
CA TRP A 102 4.12 -5.11 -3.08
C TRP A 102 4.59 -4.52 -1.75
N HIS A 103 4.43 -5.29 -0.68
CA HIS A 103 4.94 -4.95 0.64
C HIS A 103 6.23 -5.74 0.87
N PRO A 104 7.39 -5.08 1.04
CA PRO A 104 8.61 -5.75 1.48
C PRO A 104 8.38 -6.37 2.85
N SER A 105 8.53 -7.69 2.97
CA SER A 105 8.15 -8.44 4.19
C SER A 105 8.98 -8.15 5.41
N GLY A 106 10.09 -7.59 5.22
CA GLY A 106 11.05 -7.26 6.25
C GLY A 106 12.43 -7.52 5.72
N TYR A 107 13.27 -6.57 5.99
CA TYR A 107 14.69 -6.77 5.74
C TYR A 107 15.18 -7.77 6.78
N PRO A 108 15.83 -8.86 6.39
CA PRO A 108 16.42 -9.71 7.39
C PRO A 108 17.36 -8.84 8.23
N ASP A 109 17.33 -9.03 9.55
CA ASP A 109 18.27 -8.45 10.51
C ASP A 109 19.71 -8.96 10.21
N ALA A 110 20.18 -8.64 9.01
CA ALA A 110 21.54 -8.86 8.62
C ALA A 110 22.28 -7.51 8.73
N PRO A 111 22.92 -7.23 9.87
CA PRO A 111 23.59 -5.96 10.12
C PRO A 111 24.77 -5.69 9.19
N GLN A 112 24.89 -6.39 8.07
CA GLN A 112 26.05 -6.40 7.18
C GLN A 112 25.69 -6.44 5.69
N VAL A 113 24.44 -6.24 5.29
CA VAL A 113 24.15 -6.13 3.85
C VAL A 113 24.41 -4.68 3.44
N ASP A 114 25.38 -4.51 2.55
CA ASP A 114 25.67 -3.24 1.92
C ASP A 114 24.41 -2.69 1.26
N ASP A 115 23.93 -1.52 1.66
CA ASP A 115 22.76 -0.85 1.12
C ASP A 115 22.79 -0.75 -0.41
N ARG A 116 23.98 -0.64 -0.98
CA ARG A 116 24.18 -0.66 -2.43
C ARG A 116 23.87 -2.01 -3.05
N ALA A 117 24.28 -3.11 -2.40
CA ALA A 117 23.98 -4.46 -2.88
C ALA A 117 22.48 -4.74 -2.85
N VAL A 118 21.79 -4.26 -1.81
CA VAL A 118 20.33 -4.33 -1.71
C VAL A 118 19.67 -3.54 -2.82
N PHE A 119 20.10 -2.33 -3.06
CA PHE A 119 19.54 -1.48 -4.12
C PHE A 119 19.70 -2.12 -5.51
N GLU A 120 20.89 -2.64 -5.83
CA GLU A 120 21.13 -3.34 -7.09
C GLU A 120 20.28 -4.63 -7.20
N GLY A 121 20.15 -5.37 -6.09
CA GLY A 121 19.26 -6.53 -6.01
C GLY A 121 17.79 -6.17 -6.27
N LEU A 122 17.32 -5.06 -5.71
CA LEU A 122 15.98 -4.54 -5.97
C LEU A 122 15.79 -4.15 -7.44
N CYS A 123 16.78 -3.49 -8.05
CA CYS A 123 16.74 -3.16 -9.47
C CYS A 123 16.66 -4.43 -10.33
N GLN A 124 17.44 -5.46 -9.99
CA GLN A 124 17.40 -6.75 -10.68
C GLN A 124 16.04 -7.44 -10.55
N ALA A 125 15.46 -7.42 -9.34
CA ALA A 125 14.19 -8.06 -9.05
C ALA A 125 13.00 -7.31 -9.68
N LEU A 126 12.93 -5.99 -9.54
CA LEU A 126 11.80 -5.19 -10.00
C LEU A 126 11.78 -5.00 -11.52
N THR A 127 12.91 -5.08 -12.20
CA THR A 127 12.95 -4.93 -13.67
C THR A 127 12.04 -5.95 -14.38
N PRO A 128 12.18 -7.28 -14.20
CA PRO A 128 11.30 -8.25 -14.84
C PRO A 128 9.85 -8.18 -14.34
N ILE A 129 9.63 -7.83 -13.07
CA ILE A 129 8.29 -7.65 -12.50
C ILE A 129 7.58 -6.47 -13.19
N CYS A 130 8.26 -5.34 -13.32
CA CYS A 130 7.73 -4.16 -13.99
C CYS A 130 7.52 -4.38 -15.50
N ALA A 131 8.36 -5.18 -16.16
CA ALA A 131 8.17 -5.57 -17.55
C ALA A 131 6.85 -6.35 -17.70
N ALA A 132 6.63 -7.38 -16.88
CA ALA A 132 5.38 -8.14 -16.87
C ALA A 132 4.17 -7.28 -16.53
N ALA A 133 4.30 -6.36 -15.57
CA ALA A 133 3.23 -5.43 -15.18
C ALA A 133 2.88 -4.45 -16.31
N THR A 134 3.88 -3.97 -17.05
CA THR A 134 3.68 -3.09 -18.22
C THR A 134 2.93 -3.82 -19.33
N GLU A 135 3.34 -5.05 -19.65
CA GLU A 135 2.70 -5.88 -20.68
C GLU A 135 1.22 -6.16 -20.35
N LEU A 136 0.92 -6.39 -19.07
CA LEU A 136 -0.42 -6.76 -18.59
C LEU A 136 -1.27 -5.57 -18.13
N ASP A 137 -0.80 -4.35 -18.31
CA ASP A 137 -1.46 -3.10 -17.91
C ASP A 137 -1.79 -3.07 -16.40
N VAL A 138 -0.87 -3.53 -15.53
CA VAL A 138 -0.96 -3.56 -14.07
C VAL A 138 -0.03 -2.49 -13.48
N GLN A 139 -0.45 -1.85 -12.38
CA GLN A 139 0.39 -1.00 -11.56
C GLN A 139 0.97 -1.81 -10.39
N ILE A 140 2.28 -1.72 -10.20
CA ILE A 140 2.97 -2.19 -9.00
C ILE A 140 3.08 -1.00 -8.05
N ALA A 141 2.45 -1.09 -6.89
CA ALA A 141 2.53 -0.08 -5.86
C ALA A 141 3.47 -0.56 -4.74
N VAL A 142 4.68 -0.01 -4.69
CA VAL A 142 5.64 -0.34 -3.63
C VAL A 142 5.21 0.33 -2.34
N GLU A 143 4.94 -0.44 -1.29
CA GLU A 143 4.74 0.14 0.02
C GLU A 143 6.08 0.46 0.66
N ILE A 144 6.30 1.75 0.93
CA ILE A 144 7.51 2.20 1.63
C ILE A 144 7.32 1.84 3.10
N THR A 145 8.22 1.00 3.62
CA THR A 145 8.16 0.57 5.02
C THR A 145 9.53 0.70 5.65
N ARG A 146 9.60 1.26 6.86
CA ARG A 146 10.84 1.47 7.58
C ARG A 146 11.67 0.20 7.75
N ALA A 147 11.02 -0.93 8.03
CA ALA A 147 11.67 -2.22 8.20
C ALA A 147 11.92 -2.95 6.87
N GLY A 148 11.47 -2.40 5.75
CA GLY A 148 11.60 -3.00 4.44
C GLY A 148 12.83 -2.54 3.68
N SER A 149 13.10 -3.21 2.58
CA SER A 149 14.20 -2.87 1.66
C SER A 149 13.99 -1.52 0.92
N VAL A 150 12.78 -0.95 0.98
CA VAL A 150 12.46 0.40 0.49
C VAL A 150 11.94 1.20 1.68
N GLY A 151 12.87 1.80 2.44
CA GLY A 151 12.58 2.46 3.72
C GLY A 151 12.34 3.96 3.63
N SER A 152 12.54 4.61 2.49
CA SER A 152 12.39 6.06 2.34
C SER A 152 11.84 6.49 0.99
N ALA A 153 11.33 7.73 0.93
CA ALA A 153 10.91 8.36 -0.31
C ALA A 153 12.06 8.46 -1.31
N GLU A 154 13.24 8.80 -0.84
CA GLU A 154 14.45 8.93 -1.65
C GLU A 154 14.84 7.60 -2.29
N THR A 155 14.81 6.51 -1.53
CA THR A 155 15.09 5.16 -2.05
C THR A 155 14.11 4.78 -3.15
N PHE A 156 12.80 5.03 -2.94
CA PHE A 156 11.80 4.78 -3.98
C PHE A 156 12.05 5.61 -5.24
N LEU A 157 12.34 6.89 -5.11
CA LEU A 157 12.58 7.77 -6.27
C LEU A 157 13.82 7.34 -7.06
N HIS A 158 14.88 6.91 -6.38
CA HIS A 158 16.06 6.33 -7.02
C HIS A 158 15.73 5.04 -7.77
N LEU A 159 14.94 4.13 -7.17
CA LEU A 159 14.47 2.91 -7.84
C LEU A 159 13.62 3.25 -9.07
N LYS A 160 12.71 4.20 -8.94
CA LYS A 160 11.84 4.66 -10.02
C LYS A 160 12.63 5.20 -11.20
N ASP A 161 13.63 6.02 -10.92
CA ASP A 161 14.54 6.58 -11.94
C ASP A 161 15.37 5.48 -12.62
N ARG A 162 15.97 4.59 -11.81
CA ARG A 162 16.83 3.53 -12.30
C ARG A 162 16.10 2.49 -13.15
N ILE A 163 14.87 2.13 -12.78
CA ILE A 163 14.06 1.13 -13.49
C ILE A 163 13.36 1.75 -14.69
N GLY A 164 12.96 3.02 -14.62
CA GLY A 164 12.35 3.77 -15.73
C GLY A 164 10.97 3.26 -16.15
N SER A 165 10.34 2.35 -15.40
CA SER A 165 9.06 1.76 -15.78
C SER A 165 7.86 2.62 -15.38
N PRO A 166 6.89 2.85 -16.27
CA PRO A 166 5.64 3.52 -15.93
C PRO A 166 4.74 2.66 -15.03
N ALA A 167 4.96 1.33 -14.98
CA ALA A 167 4.19 0.43 -14.13
C ALA A 167 4.60 0.48 -12.65
N LEU A 168 5.75 1.09 -12.31
CA LEU A 168 6.22 1.22 -10.94
C LEU A 168 5.64 2.49 -10.30
N GLY A 169 4.88 2.34 -9.24
CA GLY A 169 4.32 3.41 -8.42
C GLY A 169 4.50 3.11 -6.94
N VAL A 170 3.91 3.92 -6.09
CA VAL A 170 4.02 3.81 -4.64
C VAL A 170 2.67 3.59 -3.98
N CYS A 171 2.63 2.73 -2.98
CA CYS A 171 1.62 2.70 -1.94
C CYS A 171 2.11 3.61 -0.80
N LEU A 172 1.41 4.72 -0.60
CA LEU A 172 1.84 5.72 0.34
C LEU A 172 1.17 5.49 1.69
N ASP A 173 1.97 5.21 2.70
CA ASP A 173 1.56 5.09 4.10
C ASP A 173 2.35 6.07 4.95
N ALA A 174 1.68 7.10 5.44
CA ALA A 174 2.34 8.16 6.19
C ALA A 174 2.86 7.70 7.55
N ALA A 175 2.26 6.69 8.18
CA ALA A 175 2.75 6.18 9.46
C ALA A 175 4.15 5.57 9.35
N ASN A 176 4.54 5.13 8.15
CA ASN A 176 5.88 4.61 7.88
C ASN A 176 6.93 5.71 7.76
N PHE A 177 6.56 6.96 7.46
CA PHE A 177 7.49 8.09 7.35
C PHE A 177 7.80 8.75 8.70
N VAL A 178 6.82 8.80 9.59
CA VAL A 178 6.99 9.44 10.90
C VAL A 178 8.16 8.86 11.68
N PRO A 179 8.36 7.53 11.72
CA PRO A 179 9.52 6.93 12.36
C PRO A 179 10.87 7.39 11.79
N ASP A 180 10.93 7.61 10.51
CA ASP A 180 12.15 8.04 9.82
C ASP A 180 12.34 9.57 9.84
N ARG A 181 11.48 10.30 10.58
CA ARG A 181 11.53 11.77 10.69
C ARG A 181 11.41 12.50 9.35
N THR A 182 10.88 11.85 8.33
CA THR A 182 10.61 12.51 7.06
C THR A 182 9.44 13.46 7.22
N PRO A 183 9.57 14.75 6.91
CA PRO A 183 8.47 15.69 6.95
C PRO A 183 7.33 15.20 6.03
N LEU A 184 6.16 14.97 6.61
CA LEU A 184 5.01 14.38 5.94
C LEU A 184 4.65 15.08 4.63
N GLU A 185 4.52 16.39 4.66
CA GLU A 185 4.18 17.17 3.47
C GLU A 185 5.23 17.02 2.36
N ARG A 186 6.51 17.02 2.71
CA ARG A 186 7.60 16.84 1.75
C ARG A 186 7.54 15.47 1.09
N ALA A 187 7.34 14.42 1.88
CA ALA A 187 7.24 13.06 1.36
C ALA A 187 6.04 12.91 0.41
N VAL A 188 4.86 13.40 0.82
CA VAL A 188 3.65 13.33 -0.02
C VAL A 188 3.80 14.14 -1.31
N ARG A 189 4.43 15.30 -1.27
CA ARG A 189 4.71 16.10 -2.50
C ARG A 189 5.66 15.38 -3.45
N ALA A 190 6.73 14.80 -2.92
CA ALA A 190 7.74 14.10 -3.73
C ALA A 190 7.20 12.82 -4.36
N LEU A 191 6.42 12.04 -3.60
CA LEU A 191 5.85 10.77 -4.03
C LEU A 191 4.51 10.92 -4.76
N GLY A 192 3.82 12.04 -4.57
CA GLY A 192 2.45 12.26 -5.04
C GLY A 192 2.21 11.91 -6.51
N PRO A 193 3.05 12.35 -7.47
CA PRO A 193 2.91 11.99 -8.88
C PRO A 193 3.03 10.48 -9.18
N HIS A 194 3.61 9.72 -8.26
CA HIS A 194 3.83 8.28 -8.37
C HIS A 194 2.90 7.46 -7.47
N THR A 195 2.06 8.14 -6.67
CA THR A 195 1.18 7.47 -5.72
C THR A 195 0.00 6.83 -6.43
N VAL A 196 -0.14 5.52 -6.28
CA VAL A 196 -1.17 4.69 -6.90
C VAL A 196 -2.31 4.41 -5.93
N ILE A 197 -1.98 4.21 -4.66
CA ILE A 197 -2.90 3.95 -3.57
C ILE A 197 -2.33 4.55 -2.28
N ALA A 198 -3.18 4.91 -1.34
CA ALA A 198 -2.76 5.40 -0.02
C ALA A 198 -3.36 4.56 1.09
N HIS A 199 -2.56 4.30 2.12
CA HIS A 199 -2.95 3.59 3.32
C HIS A 199 -3.09 4.54 4.52
N GLY A 200 -3.87 4.11 5.49
CA GLY A 200 -4.09 4.82 6.74
C GLY A 200 -4.03 3.90 7.93
N LYS A 201 -2.98 4.10 8.72
CA LYS A 201 -2.76 3.60 10.07
C LYS A 201 -2.06 4.68 10.88
N ASP A 202 -1.92 4.48 12.16
CA ASP A 202 -1.18 5.40 13.03
C ASP A 202 -0.03 4.68 13.74
N SER A 203 0.86 5.43 14.35
CA SER A 203 2.00 4.90 15.07
C SER A 203 2.23 5.65 16.38
N CYS A 204 2.63 4.88 17.41
CA CYS A 204 3.10 5.40 18.68
C CYS A 204 4.60 5.16 18.80
N PHE A 205 5.29 6.04 19.53
CA PHE A 205 6.74 6.00 19.67
C PHE A 205 7.13 5.82 21.12
N ARG A 206 8.25 5.14 21.33
CA ARG A 206 8.99 5.10 22.59
C ARG A 206 9.75 6.41 22.79
N ASP A 207 10.24 6.63 24.00
CA ASP A 207 11.03 7.84 24.34
C ASP A 207 12.30 7.98 23.51
N ASN A 208 12.86 6.87 23.04
CA ASN A 208 14.03 6.86 22.16
C ASN A 208 13.70 7.17 20.67
N GLY A 209 12.41 7.38 20.34
CA GLY A 209 11.93 7.70 18.98
C GLY A 209 11.69 6.48 18.09
N GLU A 210 11.85 5.26 18.60
CA GLU A 210 11.47 4.05 17.86
C GLU A 210 9.95 3.85 17.87
N VAL A 211 9.43 3.19 16.83
CA VAL A 211 8.02 2.78 16.83
C VAL A 211 7.81 1.75 17.92
N ASP A 212 6.87 2.03 18.80
CA ASP A 212 6.41 1.08 19.82
C ASP A 212 5.32 0.18 19.25
N THR A 213 4.29 0.79 18.67
CA THR A 213 3.16 0.06 18.08
C THR A 213 2.59 0.80 16.87
N TYR A 214 2.02 0.03 15.94
CA TYR A 214 1.07 0.54 14.96
C TYR A 214 -0.36 0.33 15.48
N GLY A 215 -1.27 1.22 15.09
CA GLY A 215 -2.66 1.16 15.49
C GLY A 215 -3.60 1.83 14.49
N PRO A 216 -4.91 1.87 14.80
CA PRO A 216 -5.89 2.52 13.97
C PRO A 216 -5.65 4.03 13.91
N ILE A 217 -6.13 4.67 12.85
CA ILE A 217 -6.08 6.11 12.66
C ILE A 217 -6.61 6.84 13.91
N GLY A 218 -5.85 7.83 14.39
CA GLY A 218 -6.16 8.61 15.58
C GLY A 218 -5.71 7.98 16.90
N SER A 219 -5.03 6.83 16.87
CA SER A 219 -4.46 6.20 18.07
C SER A 219 -3.02 6.62 18.37
N GLY A 220 -2.36 7.29 17.43
CA GLY A 220 -0.97 7.68 17.52
C GLY A 220 -0.75 9.19 17.41
N ARG A 221 0.27 9.59 16.65
CA ARG A 221 0.72 10.99 16.54
C ARG A 221 0.68 11.56 15.13
N LEU A 222 0.15 10.82 14.15
CA LEU A 222 0.09 11.30 12.78
C LEU A 222 -0.97 12.41 12.64
N ASP A 223 -0.58 13.53 12.07
CA ASP A 223 -1.49 14.61 11.72
C ASP A 223 -2.31 14.25 10.48
N TYR A 224 -3.49 13.69 10.70
CA TYR A 224 -4.39 13.28 9.64
C TYR A 224 -5.00 14.43 8.85
N ASP A 225 -5.16 15.59 9.45
CA ASP A 225 -5.63 16.79 8.73
C ASP A 225 -4.61 17.21 7.67
N THR A 226 -3.34 17.25 8.04
CA THR A 226 -2.24 17.52 7.10
C THR A 226 -2.10 16.40 6.07
N TYR A 227 -2.14 15.13 6.49
CA TYR A 227 -1.97 13.99 5.58
C TYR A 227 -3.05 13.95 4.50
N ILE A 228 -4.31 13.99 4.89
CA ILE A 228 -5.44 13.96 3.94
C ILE A 228 -5.43 15.18 3.02
N LYS A 229 -5.15 16.37 3.56
CA LYS A 229 -5.00 17.59 2.75
C LYS A 229 -3.90 17.46 1.71
N CYS A 230 -2.73 16.93 2.09
CA CYS A 230 -1.62 16.71 1.16
C CYS A 230 -1.96 15.66 0.09
N LEU A 231 -2.61 14.56 0.48
CA LEU A 231 -3.06 13.54 -0.48
C LEU A 231 -4.00 14.14 -1.53
N LEU A 232 -5.01 14.90 -1.09
CA LEU A 232 -5.99 15.52 -1.99
C LEU A 232 -5.35 16.57 -2.92
N ALA A 233 -4.31 17.27 -2.46
CA ALA A 233 -3.64 18.30 -3.22
C ALA A 233 -2.59 17.78 -4.20
N HIS A 234 -1.94 16.66 -3.89
CA HIS A 234 -0.71 16.25 -4.59
C HIS A 234 -0.76 14.86 -5.21
N THR A 235 -1.84 14.10 -5.00
CA THR A 235 -1.94 12.73 -5.54
C THR A 235 -3.21 12.53 -6.36
N PRO A 236 -3.17 11.66 -7.39
CA PRO A 236 -4.36 11.27 -8.14
C PRO A 236 -5.10 10.07 -7.53
N VAL A 237 -4.78 9.65 -6.30
CA VAL A 237 -5.27 8.39 -5.75
C VAL A 237 -6.81 8.34 -5.65
N PRO A 238 -7.44 7.30 -6.20
CA PRO A 238 -8.89 7.15 -6.08
C PRO A 238 -9.31 6.59 -4.73
N TYR A 239 -8.43 5.79 -4.07
CA TYR A 239 -8.74 5.09 -2.84
C TYR A 239 -7.75 5.39 -1.72
N PHE A 240 -8.29 5.55 -0.50
CA PHE A 240 -7.59 5.60 0.76
C PHE A 240 -8.02 4.38 1.58
N VAL A 241 -7.11 3.47 1.90
CA VAL A 241 -7.40 2.17 2.50
C VAL A 241 -7.00 2.16 3.97
N PHE A 242 -7.94 1.80 4.83
CA PHE A 242 -7.74 1.70 6.28
C PHE A 242 -7.13 0.36 6.64
N GLU A 243 -6.18 0.38 7.55
CA GLU A 243 -5.54 -0.80 8.13
C GLU A 243 -5.33 -0.68 9.65
N TYR A 244 -4.88 -1.75 10.31
CA TYR A 244 -4.57 -1.82 11.76
C TYR A 244 -5.73 -1.53 12.71
N TYR A 245 -6.98 -1.58 12.28
CA TYR A 245 -8.12 -1.52 13.19
C TYR A 245 -8.30 -2.86 13.90
N LYS A 246 -8.64 -2.82 15.20
CA LYS A 246 -8.82 -4.02 16.04
C LYS A 246 -10.27 -4.27 16.41
N THR A 247 -11.08 -3.23 16.39
CA THR A 247 -12.50 -3.27 16.73
C THR A 247 -13.31 -2.50 15.70
N ARG A 248 -14.62 -2.74 15.69
CA ARG A 248 -15.55 -1.95 14.88
C ARG A 248 -15.54 -0.47 15.28
N ASP A 249 -15.44 -0.19 16.57
CA ASP A 249 -15.41 1.19 17.09
C ASP A 249 -14.13 1.92 16.66
N ASP A 250 -12.98 1.24 16.65
CA ASP A 250 -11.73 1.81 16.12
C ASP A 250 -11.91 2.20 14.65
N LEU A 251 -12.49 1.32 13.86
CA LEU A 251 -12.74 1.57 12.45
C LEU A 251 -13.67 2.76 12.22
N LEU A 252 -14.76 2.86 12.99
CA LEU A 252 -15.71 3.96 12.86
C LEU A 252 -15.09 5.30 13.26
N ARG A 253 -14.34 5.34 14.36
CA ARG A 253 -13.59 6.54 14.75
C ARG A 253 -12.56 6.95 13.70
N ALA A 254 -11.79 6.01 13.19
CA ALA A 254 -10.83 6.24 12.12
C ALA A 254 -11.50 6.82 10.86
N ARG A 255 -12.61 6.22 10.42
CA ARG A 255 -13.42 6.71 9.31
C ARG A 255 -13.89 8.15 9.52
N ASP A 256 -14.42 8.46 10.70
CA ASP A 256 -14.96 9.78 11.00
C ASP A 256 -13.85 10.84 11.06
N THR A 257 -12.67 10.49 11.56
CA THR A 257 -11.47 11.34 11.50
C THR A 257 -11.10 11.69 10.06
N VAL A 258 -10.99 10.69 9.19
CA VAL A 258 -10.62 10.92 7.78
C VAL A 258 -11.70 11.72 7.04
N ARG A 259 -12.98 11.44 7.28
CA ARG A 259 -14.08 12.21 6.68
C ARG A 259 -14.09 13.68 7.11
N ALA A 260 -13.81 13.96 8.38
CA ALA A 260 -13.68 15.33 8.89
C ALA A 260 -12.54 16.06 8.19
N ALA A 261 -11.36 15.43 8.07
CA ALA A 261 -10.21 15.99 7.35
C ALA A 261 -10.50 16.25 5.86
N MET A 262 -11.19 15.32 5.18
CA MET A 262 -11.62 15.51 3.79
C MET A 262 -12.61 16.67 3.64
N GLY A 263 -13.57 16.81 4.56
CA GLY A 263 -14.53 17.92 4.57
C GLY A 263 -13.84 19.28 4.77
N ALA A 264 -12.91 19.37 5.71
CA ALA A 264 -12.13 20.58 5.95
C ALA A 264 -11.28 20.98 4.72
N ALA A 265 -10.64 20.03 4.05
CA ALA A 265 -9.85 20.27 2.84
C ALA A 265 -10.71 20.80 1.68
N SER A 266 -11.94 20.30 1.52
CA SER A 266 -12.86 20.72 0.47
C SER A 266 -13.31 22.18 0.61
N VAL A 267 -13.49 22.68 1.84
CA VAL A 267 -13.84 24.07 2.11
C VAL A 267 -12.70 25.04 1.75
N LEU A 268 -11.45 24.61 1.98
CA LEU A 268 -10.27 25.45 1.66
C LEU A 268 -10.01 25.56 0.16
N SER A 269 -10.38 24.56 -0.63
CA SER A 269 -10.18 24.55 -2.09
C SER A 269 -11.21 25.42 -2.85
N GLN A 270 -12.28 25.88 -2.18
CA GLN A 270 -13.32 26.73 -2.76
C GLN A 270 -13.10 28.23 -2.47
N ARG A 271 -12.06 28.59 -1.75
CA ARG A 271 -11.64 29.97 -1.47
C ARG A 271 -10.40 30.35 -2.29
#